data_8cd92edc8b981a2e57fd67a58971af75
#
_entry.id   8cd92edc8b981a2e57fd67a58971af75
#
_cell.length_a   1.000
_cell.length_b   1.000
_cell.length_c   1.000
_cell.angle_alpha   90.00
_cell.angle_beta   90.00
_cell.angle_gamma   90.00
#
_symmetry.space_group_name_H-M   'P 1'
#
loop_
_entity.id
_entity.type
_entity.pdbx_description
1 polymer ?
#
loop_
_entity_poly.entity_id
_entity_poly.type
_entity_poly.pdbx_seq_one_letter_code
_entity_poly.pdbx_strand_id
1 'polypeptide(L)'
;MANGQIDLLSLFKQVSKSVKQNQDSLNQADPYNHDHGDNMVQVFDVITQAMKEKKTADPADQLEYAAQLLRSKTASGSGTVYANGLETAAKQVL
;
A
#
# COMPACT_ATOMS: atom_id res chain seq x y z
N MET A 1 17.02 -10.18 -8.82
CA MET A 1 17.12 -9.62 -7.50
C MET A 1 18.12 -10.40 -6.68
N ALA A 2 19.20 -9.73 -6.38
CA ALA A 2 20.27 -10.40 -5.70
C ALA A 2 19.97 -10.52 -4.21
N ASN A 3 20.53 -11.56 -3.59
CA ASN A 3 20.61 -11.68 -2.14
C ASN A 3 19.29 -11.88 -1.42
N GLY A 4 18.27 -12.31 -2.12
CA GLY A 4 16.99 -12.58 -1.49
C GLY A 4 16.23 -11.38 -0.96
N GLN A 5 16.66 -10.17 -1.34
CA GLN A 5 15.91 -8.98 -0.95
C GLN A 5 14.59 -8.91 -1.69
N ILE A 6 13.56 -8.49 -0.98
CA ILE A 6 12.23 -8.29 -1.56
C ILE A 6 12.24 -6.99 -2.34
N ASP A 7 11.82 -7.05 -3.59
CA ASP A 7 11.60 -5.85 -4.39
C ASP A 7 10.20 -5.33 -4.12
N LEU A 8 10.07 -4.52 -3.08
CA LEU A 8 8.78 -4.00 -2.65
C LEU A 8 8.15 -3.11 -3.71
N LEU A 9 8.97 -2.34 -4.44
CA LEU A 9 8.43 -1.47 -5.48
C LEU A 9 7.73 -2.29 -6.56
N SER A 10 8.37 -3.35 -7.07
CA SER A 10 7.75 -4.21 -8.08
C SER A 10 6.50 -4.89 -7.55
N LEU A 11 6.56 -5.39 -6.31
CA LEU A 11 5.44 -6.06 -5.68
C LEU A 11 4.23 -5.13 -5.59
N PHE A 12 4.42 -3.93 -5.04
CA PHE A 12 3.30 -3.02 -4.86
C PHE A 12 2.80 -2.40 -6.17
N LYS A 13 3.66 -2.26 -7.19
CA LYS A 13 3.20 -1.89 -8.53
C LYS A 13 2.23 -2.92 -9.09
N GLN A 14 2.53 -4.20 -8.93
CA GLN A 14 1.67 -5.27 -9.40
C GLN A 14 0.35 -5.31 -8.63
N VAL A 15 0.41 -5.14 -7.32
CA VAL A 15 -0.79 -5.11 -6.48
C VAL A 15 -1.65 -3.91 -6.85
N SER A 16 -1.05 -2.74 -7.03
CA SER A 16 -1.77 -1.53 -7.42
C SER A 16 -2.48 -1.72 -8.76
N LYS A 17 -1.81 -2.33 -9.73
CA LYS A 17 -2.41 -2.63 -11.03
C LYS A 17 -3.61 -3.57 -10.88
N SER A 18 -3.46 -4.61 -10.08
CA SER A 18 -4.53 -5.58 -9.84
C SER A 18 -5.74 -4.92 -9.17
N VAL A 19 -5.49 -4.07 -8.19
CA VAL A 19 -6.57 -3.34 -7.50
C VAL A 19 -7.31 -2.43 -8.47
N LYS A 20 -6.58 -1.72 -9.36
CA LYS A 20 -7.21 -0.86 -10.35
C LYS A 20 -8.07 -1.66 -11.33
N GLN A 21 -7.64 -2.86 -11.72
CA GLN A 21 -8.41 -3.71 -12.61
C GLN A 21 -9.70 -4.20 -11.96
N ASN A 22 -9.75 -4.26 -10.63
CA ASN A 22 -10.90 -4.73 -9.87
C ASN A 22 -11.66 -3.61 -9.16
N GLN A 23 -11.33 -2.34 -9.47
CA GLN A 23 -11.90 -1.19 -8.78
C GLN A 23 -13.43 -1.18 -8.80
N ASP A 24 -14.01 -1.38 -9.98
CA ASP A 24 -15.46 -1.36 -10.11
C ASP A 24 -16.12 -2.49 -9.34
N SER A 25 -15.55 -3.69 -9.39
CA SER A 25 -16.08 -4.84 -8.62
C SER A 25 -16.00 -4.59 -7.13
N LEU A 26 -14.92 -3.99 -6.65
CA LEU A 26 -14.76 -3.66 -5.24
C LEU A 26 -15.77 -2.58 -4.81
N ASN A 27 -15.99 -1.58 -5.65
CA ASN A 27 -17.00 -0.56 -5.37
C ASN A 27 -18.39 -1.17 -5.30
N GLN A 28 -18.72 -2.05 -6.24
CA GLN A 28 -20.04 -2.72 -6.27
C GLN A 28 -20.25 -3.63 -5.08
N ALA A 29 -19.18 -4.24 -4.57
CA ALA A 29 -19.28 -5.13 -3.41
C ALA A 29 -19.49 -4.38 -2.09
N ASP A 30 -19.23 -3.07 -2.06
CA ASP A 30 -19.43 -2.26 -0.86
C ASP A 30 -20.92 -1.96 -0.70
N PRO A 31 -21.55 -2.47 0.36
CA PRO A 31 -23.00 -2.30 0.55
C PRO A 31 -23.40 -0.91 1.05
N TYR A 32 -22.45 -0.07 1.42
CA TYR A 32 -22.75 1.22 2.04
C TYR A 32 -22.44 2.40 1.12
N ASN A 33 -21.18 2.60 0.75
CA ASN A 33 -20.75 3.80 0.05
C ASN A 33 -20.36 3.55 -1.40
N HIS A 34 -20.16 2.30 -1.80
CA HIS A 34 -19.71 1.91 -3.15
C HIS A 34 -18.37 2.55 -3.53
N ASP A 35 -17.50 2.78 -2.53
CA ASP A 35 -16.20 3.42 -2.76
C ASP A 35 -15.01 2.63 -2.24
N HIS A 36 -15.22 1.36 -1.83
CA HIS A 36 -14.13 0.53 -1.31
C HIS A 36 -13.01 0.36 -2.34
N GLY A 37 -13.36 0.16 -3.61
CA GLY A 37 -12.37 0.06 -4.67
C GLY A 37 -11.59 1.35 -4.85
N ASP A 38 -12.26 2.49 -4.77
CA ASP A 38 -11.59 3.80 -4.86
C ASP A 38 -10.59 3.98 -3.73
N ASN A 39 -10.99 3.61 -2.50
CA ASN A 39 -10.12 3.70 -1.34
C ASN A 39 -8.91 2.77 -1.47
N MET A 40 -9.12 1.56 -1.98
CA MET A 40 -8.04 0.59 -2.18
C MET A 40 -7.05 1.10 -3.23
N VAL A 41 -7.52 1.67 -4.33
CA VAL A 41 -6.64 2.24 -5.35
C VAL A 41 -5.79 3.35 -4.74
N GLN A 42 -6.40 4.24 -3.96
CA GLN A 42 -5.68 5.32 -3.30
C GLN A 42 -4.59 4.77 -2.38
N VAL A 43 -4.93 3.79 -1.55
CA VAL A 43 -3.97 3.18 -0.61
C VAL A 43 -2.75 2.63 -1.37
N PHE A 44 -2.98 1.84 -2.41
CA PHE A 44 -1.86 1.21 -3.11
C PHE A 44 -1.08 2.17 -3.98
N ASP A 45 -1.71 3.23 -4.49
CA ASP A 45 -0.96 4.29 -5.18
C ASP A 45 -0.02 5.02 -4.22
N VAL A 46 -0.48 5.32 -3.01
CA VAL A 46 0.36 5.97 -1.98
C VAL A 46 1.52 5.05 -1.59
N ILE A 47 1.24 3.77 -1.35
CA ILE A 47 2.29 2.81 -1.00
C ILE A 47 3.33 2.71 -2.13
N THR A 48 2.88 2.61 -3.37
CA THR A 48 3.78 2.53 -4.52
C THR A 48 4.65 3.78 -4.62
N GLN A 49 4.07 4.95 -4.41
CA GLN A 49 4.82 6.21 -4.39
C GLN A 49 5.89 6.19 -3.30
N ALA A 50 5.53 5.71 -2.10
CA ALA A 50 6.49 5.61 -1.00
C ALA A 50 7.67 4.72 -1.36
N MET A 51 7.39 3.59 -2.02
CA MET A 51 8.45 2.67 -2.45
C MET A 51 9.37 3.32 -3.47
N LYS A 52 8.84 4.13 -4.38
CA LYS A 52 9.65 4.85 -5.37
C LYS A 52 10.55 5.88 -4.70
N GLU A 53 10.03 6.61 -3.72
CA GLU A 53 10.78 7.64 -3.01
C GLU A 53 11.89 7.06 -2.15
N LYS A 54 11.70 5.84 -1.65
CA LYS A 54 12.63 5.16 -0.75
C LYS A 54 13.22 3.90 -1.36
N LYS A 55 13.36 3.84 -2.67
CA LYS A 55 13.72 2.59 -3.35
C LYS A 55 15.09 2.03 -2.96
N THR A 56 15.98 2.86 -2.43
CA THR A 56 17.31 2.41 -1.98
C THR A 56 17.37 2.15 -0.47
N ALA A 57 16.28 2.38 0.24
CA ALA A 57 16.22 2.14 1.68
C ALA A 57 15.97 0.67 1.98
N ASP A 58 16.23 0.27 3.21
CA ASP A 58 15.91 -1.07 3.68
C ASP A 58 14.40 -1.31 3.65
N PRO A 59 13.95 -2.57 3.49
CA PRO A 59 12.52 -2.86 3.47
C PRO A 59 11.77 -2.35 4.69
N ALA A 60 12.36 -2.44 5.89
CA ALA A 60 11.72 -1.92 7.09
C ALA A 60 11.48 -0.41 6.99
N ASP A 61 12.47 0.34 6.52
CA ASP A 61 12.34 1.79 6.35
C ASP A 61 11.32 2.14 5.28
N GLN A 62 11.28 1.38 4.18
CA GLN A 62 10.29 1.57 3.13
C GLN A 62 8.87 1.38 3.67
N LEU A 63 8.66 0.33 4.45
CA LEU A 63 7.34 0.04 5.01
C LEU A 63 6.90 1.08 6.03
N GLU A 64 7.81 1.53 6.89
CA GLU A 64 7.50 2.60 7.85
C GLU A 64 7.15 3.90 7.14
N TYR A 65 7.93 4.27 6.12
CA TYR A 65 7.66 5.48 5.36
C TYR A 65 6.30 5.40 4.68
N ALA A 66 5.98 4.25 4.08
CA ALA A 66 4.68 4.04 3.46
C ALA A 66 3.54 4.19 4.46
N ALA A 67 3.70 3.67 5.68
CA ALA A 67 2.70 3.81 6.72
C ALA A 67 2.47 5.27 7.09
N GLN A 68 3.55 6.03 7.26
CA GLN A 68 3.45 7.45 7.57
C GLN A 68 2.77 8.23 6.45
N LEU A 69 3.13 7.93 5.21
CA LEU A 69 2.57 8.60 4.05
C LEU A 69 1.08 8.31 3.93
N LEU A 70 0.68 7.06 4.17
CA LEU A 70 -0.74 6.70 4.18
C LEU A 70 -1.53 7.50 5.21
N ARG A 71 -1.00 7.62 6.42
CA ARG A 71 -1.69 8.37 7.47
C ARG A 71 -1.87 9.84 7.13
N SER A 72 -0.92 10.40 6.39
CA SER A 72 -0.99 11.82 6.03
C SER A 72 -1.84 12.08 4.77
N LYS A 73 -1.94 11.10 3.87
CA LYS A 73 -2.58 11.32 2.56
C LYS A 73 -3.96 10.67 2.42
N THR A 74 -4.34 9.80 3.34
CA THR A 74 -5.65 9.16 3.27
C THR A 74 -6.43 9.41 4.54
N ALA A 75 -7.76 9.50 4.40
CA ALA A 75 -8.65 9.65 5.55
C ALA A 75 -9.55 8.42 5.69
N SER A 76 -9.39 7.41 4.85
CA SER A 76 -10.26 6.24 4.86
C SER A 76 -9.87 5.25 5.95
N GLY A 77 -10.83 4.42 6.36
CA GLY A 77 -10.55 3.30 7.25
C GLY A 77 -9.55 2.33 6.64
N SER A 78 -9.62 2.12 5.33
CA SER A 78 -8.66 1.26 4.62
C SER A 78 -7.22 1.80 4.76
N GLY A 79 -7.04 3.11 4.64
CA GLY A 79 -5.72 3.72 4.82
C GLY A 79 -5.16 3.45 6.21
N THR A 80 -5.99 3.58 7.24
CA THR A 80 -5.57 3.32 8.62
C THR A 80 -5.20 1.85 8.83
N VAL A 81 -6.01 0.93 8.33
CA VAL A 81 -5.74 -0.51 8.46
C VAL A 81 -4.44 -0.88 7.77
N TYR A 82 -4.22 -0.40 6.55
CA TYR A 82 -2.99 -0.71 5.83
C TYR A 82 -1.77 -0.04 6.46
N ALA A 83 -1.91 1.18 6.99
CA ALA A 83 -0.80 1.84 7.70
C ALA A 83 -0.38 1.03 8.92
N ASN A 84 -1.35 0.55 9.71
CA ASN A 84 -1.06 -0.31 10.85
C ASN A 84 -0.38 -1.63 10.43
N GLY A 85 -0.87 -2.24 9.35
CA GLY A 85 -0.28 -3.46 8.81
C GLY A 85 1.15 -3.26 8.34
N LEU A 86 1.42 -2.14 7.67
CA LEU A 86 2.77 -1.82 7.19
C LEU A 86 3.74 -1.60 8.34
N GLU A 87 3.31 -0.94 9.41
CA GLU A 87 4.15 -0.77 10.60
C GLU A 87 4.47 -2.11 11.25
N THR A 88 3.48 -2.98 11.35
CA THR A 88 3.69 -4.33 11.89
C THR A 88 4.67 -5.10 11.01
N ALA A 89 4.50 -5.03 9.69
CA ALA A 89 5.40 -5.69 8.75
C ALA A 89 6.82 -5.15 8.87
N ALA A 90 6.98 -3.84 9.05
CA ALA A 90 8.30 -3.24 9.22
C ALA A 90 9.05 -3.84 10.41
N LYS A 91 8.33 -4.12 11.50
CA LYS A 91 8.93 -4.74 12.68
C LYS A 91 9.32 -6.19 12.42
N GLN A 92 8.62 -6.87 11.53
CA GLN A 92 8.89 -8.27 11.22
C GLN A 92 10.11 -8.47 10.32
N VAL A 93 10.47 -7.47 9.51
CA VAL A 93 11.57 -7.59 8.54
C VAL A 93 12.87 -6.92 9.01
N LEU A 94 12.90 -6.44 10.22
CA LEU A 94 14.10 -5.87 10.82
C LEU A 94 15.19 -6.93 11.08
#